data_da7ea21ee398470bbe9d428e5b9ec207
#
_entry.id   da7ea21ee398470bbe9d428e5b9ec207
#
_cell.length_a   1.000
_cell.length_b   1.000
_cell.length_c   1.000
_cell.angle_alpha   90.00
_cell.angle_beta   90.00
_cell.angle_gamma   90.00
#
_symmetry.space_group_name_H-M   'P 1'
#
loop_
_entity.id
_entity.type
_entity.pdbx_description
1 polymer ?
#
loop_
_entity_poly.entity_id
_entity_poly.type
_entity_poly.pdbx_seq_one_letter_code
_entity_poly.pdbx_strand_id
1 'polypeptide(L)'
;MNTKKCPICDNDMFFLERYPNMICNQCFDNTVTKDGLEIKFYNENITGGFYSLVNNKKGNIHECYINNKKCYADEARFGGIVIQKLS
;
A
#
# COMPACT_ATOMS: atom_id res chain seq x y z
N MET A 1 -9.20 -10.58 -18.92
CA MET A 1 -8.46 -10.02 -17.78
C MET A 1 -8.63 -8.53 -17.75
N ASN A 2 -8.99 -7.99 -16.59
CA ASN A 2 -9.20 -6.57 -16.46
C ASN A 2 -7.92 -5.89 -15.97
N THR A 3 -7.49 -4.88 -16.70
CA THR A 3 -6.35 -4.06 -16.29
C THR A 3 -6.79 -2.61 -16.20
N LYS A 4 -6.03 -1.82 -15.46
CA LYS A 4 -6.26 -0.40 -15.34
C LYS A 4 -4.94 0.30 -15.14
N LYS A 5 -4.97 1.61 -15.16
CA LYS A 5 -3.78 2.42 -14.88
C LYS A 5 -3.62 2.61 -13.38
N CYS A 6 -2.38 2.53 -12.90
CA CYS A 6 -2.08 2.83 -11.51
C CYS A 6 -2.41 4.30 -11.22
N PRO A 7 -3.14 4.59 -10.13
CA PRO A 7 -3.50 5.98 -9.81
C PRO A 7 -2.33 6.87 -9.42
N ILE A 8 -1.14 6.29 -9.23
CA ILE A 8 0.06 7.05 -8.87
C ILE A 8 0.97 7.28 -10.08
N CYS A 9 1.36 6.21 -10.77
CA CYS A 9 2.37 6.27 -11.83
C CYS A 9 1.82 6.03 -13.23
N ASP A 10 0.55 5.69 -13.34
CA ASP A 10 -0.16 5.48 -14.60
C ASP A 10 0.32 4.27 -15.40
N ASN A 11 1.09 3.37 -14.79
CA ASN A 11 1.45 2.10 -15.42
C ASN A 11 0.27 1.14 -15.41
N ASP A 12 0.25 0.22 -16.37
CA ASP A 12 -0.78 -0.81 -16.41
C ASP A 12 -0.63 -1.76 -15.22
N MET A 13 -1.76 -2.18 -14.66
CA MET A 13 -1.78 -3.11 -13.54
C MET A 13 -3.06 -3.92 -13.56
N PHE A 14 -3.09 -5.02 -12.81
CA PHE A 14 -4.30 -5.79 -12.61
C PHE A 14 -5.32 -4.98 -11.83
N PHE A 15 -6.57 -5.08 -12.24
CA PHE A 15 -7.68 -4.40 -11.59
C PHE A 15 -8.45 -5.40 -10.72
N LEU A 16 -8.58 -5.08 -9.45
CA LEU A 16 -9.42 -5.82 -8.51
C LEU A 16 -10.59 -4.93 -8.12
N GLU A 17 -11.80 -5.37 -8.42
CA GLU A 17 -13.00 -4.57 -8.17
C GLU A 17 -13.15 -4.20 -6.70
N ARG A 18 -12.67 -5.07 -5.80
CA ARG A 18 -12.72 -4.82 -4.36
C ARG A 18 -11.87 -3.63 -3.94
N TYR A 19 -10.80 -3.36 -4.67
CA TYR A 19 -9.84 -2.31 -4.33
C TYR A 19 -9.66 -1.37 -5.53
N PRO A 20 -10.66 -0.53 -5.81
CA PRO A 20 -10.67 0.26 -7.06
C PRO A 20 -9.54 1.28 -7.16
N ASN A 21 -8.95 1.68 -6.03
CA ASN A 21 -7.86 2.67 -6.01
C ASN A 21 -6.51 2.04 -5.68
N MET A 22 -6.39 0.74 -5.84
CA MET A 22 -5.16 0.00 -5.56
C MET A 22 -4.02 0.49 -6.46
N ILE A 23 -2.82 0.59 -5.88
CA ILE A 23 -1.63 1.00 -6.62
C ILE A 23 -0.88 -0.21 -7.15
N CYS A 24 0.04 0.02 -8.08
CA CYS A 24 0.83 -1.07 -8.68
C CYS A 24 1.97 -1.50 -7.76
N ASN A 25 2.62 -2.62 -8.10
CA ASN A 25 3.68 -3.19 -7.30
C ASN A 25 4.90 -2.27 -7.19
N GLN A 26 5.21 -1.53 -8.23
CA GLN A 26 6.34 -0.60 -8.19
C GLN A 26 6.10 0.52 -7.18
N CYS A 27 4.88 1.06 -7.18
CA CYS A 27 4.52 2.10 -6.20
C CYS A 27 4.47 1.53 -4.78
N PHE A 28 4.02 0.29 -4.65
CA PHE A 28 3.99 -0.40 -3.36
C PHE A 28 5.38 -0.42 -2.70
N ASP A 29 6.43 -0.55 -3.49
CA ASP A 29 7.79 -0.60 -2.97
C ASP A 29 8.40 0.77 -2.67
N ASN A 30 7.68 1.85 -2.98
CA ASN A 30 8.19 3.22 -2.84
C ASN A 30 7.41 4.05 -1.84
N THR A 31 6.80 3.40 -0.84
CA THR A 31 6.04 4.10 0.17
C THR A 31 6.93 4.78 1.20
N VAL A 32 6.53 5.98 1.61
CA VAL A 32 7.23 6.73 2.64
C VAL A 32 6.22 7.34 3.61
N THR A 33 6.71 7.75 4.78
CA THR A 33 5.91 8.48 5.74
C THR A 33 5.74 9.94 5.28
N LYS A 34 4.94 10.69 6.02
CA LYS A 34 4.78 12.12 5.77
C LYS A 34 6.12 12.86 5.82
N ASP A 35 7.04 12.36 6.63
CA ASP A 35 8.38 12.96 6.80
C ASP A 35 9.40 12.41 5.80
N GLY A 36 8.98 11.56 4.88
CA GLY A 36 9.84 11.01 3.85
C GLY A 36 10.65 9.78 4.26
N LEU A 37 10.37 9.20 5.42
CA LEU A 37 11.04 7.98 5.88
C LEU A 37 10.43 6.77 5.20
N GLU A 38 11.27 5.81 4.82
CA GLU A 38 10.78 4.56 4.23
C GLU A 38 9.88 3.82 5.20
N ILE A 39 8.72 3.39 4.73
CA ILE A 39 7.78 2.62 5.53
C ILE A 39 7.41 1.35 4.77
N LYS A 40 7.34 0.23 5.49
CA LYS A 40 6.92 -1.05 4.94
C LYS A 40 5.75 -1.58 5.75
N PHE A 41 4.98 -2.48 5.15
CA PHE A 41 3.78 -3.02 5.77
C PHE A 41 3.80 -4.54 5.67
N TYR A 42 3.36 -5.21 6.74
CA TYR A 42 3.39 -6.67 6.81
C TYR A 42 2.16 -7.20 7.55
N ASN A 43 1.86 -8.48 7.35
CA ASN A 43 0.91 -9.18 8.17
C ASN A 43 1.61 -9.66 9.46
N GLU A 44 0.86 -9.68 10.57
CA GLU A 44 1.38 -10.15 11.86
C GLU A 44 1.78 -11.62 11.84
N ASN A 45 0.95 -12.43 11.16
CA ASN A 45 1.17 -13.87 11.07
C ASN A 45 0.39 -14.42 9.88
N ILE A 46 0.40 -15.73 9.71
CA ILE A 46 -0.24 -16.37 8.56
C ILE A 46 -1.77 -16.28 8.60
N THR A 47 -2.35 -15.99 9.74
CA THR A 47 -3.81 -15.82 9.86
C THR A 47 -4.25 -14.38 9.66
N GLY A 48 -3.32 -13.46 9.47
CA GLY A 48 -3.63 -12.06 9.20
C GLY A 48 -2.99 -11.12 10.19
N GLY A 49 -3.61 -9.96 10.39
CA GLY A 49 -3.07 -8.89 11.21
C GLY A 49 -2.29 -7.89 10.36
N PHE A 50 -1.94 -6.77 10.95
CA PHE A 50 -1.30 -5.67 10.23
C PHE A 50 -0.30 -4.98 11.13
N TYR A 51 0.88 -4.69 10.60
CA TYR A 51 1.79 -3.76 11.25
C TYR A 51 2.62 -3.01 10.22
N SER A 52 3.12 -1.85 10.62
CA SER A 52 4.03 -1.06 9.82
C SER A 52 5.44 -1.12 10.42
N LEU A 53 6.45 -0.85 9.59
CA LEU A 53 7.84 -0.86 10.01
C LEU A 53 8.52 0.39 9.47
N VAL A 54 8.97 1.27 10.39
CA VAL A 54 9.69 2.50 10.07
C VAL A 54 10.96 2.51 10.91
N ASN A 55 12.14 2.59 10.25
CA ASN A 55 13.43 2.54 10.93
C ASN A 55 13.55 1.33 11.87
N ASN A 56 13.05 0.18 11.41
CA ASN A 56 13.04 -1.07 12.18
C ASN A 56 12.18 -1.02 13.45
N LYS A 57 11.30 -0.03 13.55
CA LYS A 57 10.35 0.06 14.66
C LYS A 57 8.98 -0.35 14.20
N LYS A 58 8.41 -1.34 14.88
CA LYS A 58 7.07 -1.85 14.60
C LYS A 58 6.04 -0.85 15.09
N GLY A 59 5.05 -0.59 14.28
CA GLY A 59 3.99 0.33 14.63
C GLY A 59 2.67 -0.04 13.97
N ASN A 60 1.73 0.90 13.99
CA ASN A 60 0.38 0.70 13.48
C ASN A 60 -0.02 1.85 12.58
N ILE A 61 0.90 2.28 11.73
CA ILE A 61 0.67 3.38 10.80
C ILE A 61 0.06 2.84 9.52
N HIS A 62 -1.08 3.37 9.09
CA HIS A 62 -1.75 2.99 7.86
C HIS A 62 -1.51 3.99 6.73
N GLU A 63 -1.21 5.24 7.04
CA GLU A 63 -1.02 6.26 6.04
C GLU A 63 0.39 6.21 5.48
N CYS A 64 0.49 6.38 4.17
CA CYS A 64 1.79 6.48 3.51
C CYS A 64 1.67 7.42 2.31
N TYR A 65 2.81 7.78 1.73
CA TYR A 65 2.87 8.71 0.62
C TYR A 65 3.72 8.12 -0.49
N ILE A 66 3.30 8.36 -1.72
CA ILE A 66 4.04 7.97 -2.92
C ILE A 66 3.95 9.13 -3.88
N ASN A 67 5.11 9.70 -4.27
CA ASN A 67 5.15 10.87 -5.15
C ASN A 67 4.25 12.00 -4.63
N ASN A 68 4.29 12.23 -3.31
CA ASN A 68 3.51 13.25 -2.61
C ASN A 68 1.99 13.02 -2.63
N LYS A 69 1.56 11.82 -3.00
CA LYS A 69 0.15 11.45 -2.98
C LYS A 69 -0.14 10.57 -1.77
N LYS A 70 -1.15 10.96 -1.01
CA LYS A 70 -1.53 10.24 0.20
C LYS A 70 -2.20 8.93 -0.14
N CYS A 71 -1.77 7.87 0.52
CA CYS A 71 -2.31 6.54 0.34
C CYS A 71 -2.63 5.92 1.69
N TYR A 72 -3.43 4.85 1.67
CA TYR A 72 -3.82 4.13 2.88
C TYR A 72 -3.50 2.64 2.69
N ALA A 73 -2.73 2.09 3.61
CA ALA A 73 -2.39 0.67 3.62
C ALA A 73 -3.27 -0.07 4.61
N ASP A 74 -3.71 -1.26 4.23
CA ASP A 74 -4.56 -2.05 5.09
C ASP A 74 -4.36 -3.53 4.79
N GLU A 75 -4.86 -4.38 5.67
CA GLU A 75 -4.83 -5.82 5.48
C GLU A 75 -5.80 -6.20 4.36
N ALA A 76 -5.32 -6.97 3.41
CA ALA A 76 -6.17 -7.49 2.34
C ALA A 76 -7.03 -8.63 2.86
N ARG A 77 -8.18 -8.83 2.24
CA ARG A 77 -9.18 -9.80 2.73
C ARG A 77 -8.64 -11.23 2.84
N PHE A 78 -7.81 -11.63 1.88
CA PHE A 78 -7.29 -13.00 1.84
C PHE A 78 -5.81 -13.06 2.22
N GLY A 79 -5.36 -12.13 3.05
CA GLY A 79 -3.97 -12.02 3.45
C GLY A 79 -3.20 -11.05 2.56
N GLY A 80 -2.00 -10.67 3.00
CA GLY A 80 -1.21 -9.66 2.32
C GLY A 80 -1.65 -8.25 2.68
N ILE A 81 -1.06 -7.29 2.00
CA ILE A 81 -1.31 -5.87 2.25
C ILE A 81 -1.78 -5.23 0.96
N VAL A 82 -2.80 -4.41 1.03
CA VAL A 82 -3.27 -3.61 -0.10
C VAL A 82 -3.09 -2.13 0.23
N ILE A 83 -2.59 -1.36 -0.74
CA ILE A 83 -2.43 0.08 -0.59
C ILE A 83 -3.29 0.75 -1.65
N GLN A 84 -4.13 1.69 -1.23
CA GLN A 84 -5.00 2.43 -2.12
C GLN A 84 -4.72 3.93 -2.01
N LYS A 85 -4.79 4.61 -3.14
CA LYS A 85 -4.65 6.07 -3.17
C LYS A 85 -5.89 6.70 -2.54
N LEU A 86 -5.66 7.67 -1.67
CA LEU A 86 -6.71 8.52 -1.13
C LEU A 86 -6.85 9.73 -2.05
N SER A 87 -8.03 10.00 -2.49
CA SER A 87 -8.27 11.09 -3.45
C SER A 87 -8.08 12.47 -2.86
#